data_205520a1d65a1dce198a81b592fb9a9c
#
_entry.id   205520a1d65a1dce198a81b592fb9a9c
#
_cell.length_a   1.000
_cell.length_b   1.000
_cell.length_c   1.000
_cell.angle_alpha   90.00
_cell.angle_beta   90.00
_cell.angle_gamma   90.00
#
_symmetry.space_group_name_H-M   'P 1'
#
loop_
_entity.id
_entity.type
_entity.pdbx_description
1 polymer ?
#
loop_
_entity_poly.entity_id
_entity_poly.type
_entity_poly.pdbx_seq_one_letter_code
_entity_poly.pdbx_strand_id
1 'polypeptide(L)'
;MYVWDEGKRQANLKKHGLDFRDAALVYESPEKCTYHSDRATESRWLDLALVRVHGRVLALVYTLRGEKVRIISFRVASKEEREQYEQDAK
;
A
#
# COMPACT_ATOMS: atom_id res chain seq x y z
N MET A 1 11.16 -7.86 5.33
CA MET A 1 12.08 -7.06 4.45
C MET A 1 11.32 -6.56 3.23
N TYR A 2 11.45 -5.27 2.95
CA TYR A 2 10.81 -4.65 1.80
C TYR A 2 11.75 -4.65 0.61
N VAL A 3 11.24 -5.01 -0.56
CA VAL A 3 11.99 -4.96 -1.81
C VAL A 3 11.14 -4.27 -2.88
N TRP A 4 11.80 -3.71 -3.89
CA TRP A 4 11.11 -3.04 -4.99
C TRP A 4 12.05 -2.85 -6.17
N ASP A 5 11.46 -2.50 -7.29
CA ASP A 5 12.20 -2.06 -8.48
C ASP A 5 12.48 -0.57 -8.33
N GLU A 6 13.73 -0.17 -8.40
CA GLU A 6 14.12 1.22 -8.18
C GLU A 6 13.51 2.19 -9.20
N GLY A 7 13.42 1.78 -10.45
CA GLY A 7 12.75 2.60 -11.47
C GLY A 7 11.27 2.83 -11.13
N LYS A 8 10.59 1.80 -10.62
CA LYS A 8 9.19 1.93 -10.20
C LYS A 8 9.06 2.81 -8.98
N ARG A 9 10.01 2.72 -8.03
CA ARG A 9 9.99 3.61 -6.86
C ARG A 9 10.06 5.06 -7.28
N GLN A 10 10.99 5.40 -8.18
CA GLN A 10 11.15 6.76 -8.66
C GLN A 10 9.92 7.25 -9.43
N ALA A 11 9.36 6.40 -10.31
CA ALA A 11 8.15 6.75 -11.05
C ALA A 11 6.96 6.96 -10.12
N ASN A 12 6.82 6.10 -9.11
CA ASN A 12 5.76 6.23 -8.12
C ASN A 12 5.88 7.53 -7.31
N LEU A 13 7.10 7.84 -6.89
CA LEU A 13 7.36 9.07 -6.14
C LEU A 13 6.98 10.30 -6.97
N LYS A 14 7.36 10.30 -8.24
CA LYS A 14 7.05 11.41 -9.15
C LYS A 14 5.54 11.55 -9.37
N LYS A 15 4.85 10.42 -9.55
CA LYS A 15 3.41 10.40 -9.87
C LYS A 15 2.54 10.67 -8.64
N HIS A 16 2.87 10.09 -7.51
CA HIS A 16 2.01 10.09 -6.32
C HIS A 16 2.58 10.87 -5.13
N GLY A 17 3.84 11.27 -5.18
CA GLY A 17 4.48 11.98 -4.07
C GLY A 17 4.77 11.09 -2.87
N LEU A 18 4.66 9.79 -3.00
CA LEU A 18 4.90 8.83 -1.92
C LEU A 18 6.06 7.92 -2.28
N ASP A 19 6.96 7.73 -1.34
CA ASP A 19 8.18 6.94 -1.52
C ASP A 19 7.98 5.52 -0.99
N PHE A 20 8.36 4.51 -1.76
CA PHE A 20 8.29 3.11 -1.34
C PHE A 20 9.03 2.85 -0.02
N ARG A 21 10.05 3.67 0.28
CA ARG A 21 10.79 3.56 1.53
C ARG A 21 9.94 3.82 2.76
N ASP A 22 8.79 4.47 2.60
CA ASP A 22 7.86 4.76 3.69
C ASP A 22 6.71 3.75 3.77
N ALA A 23 6.79 2.63 3.04
CA ALA A 23 5.74 1.61 3.00
C ALA A 23 5.38 1.05 4.38
N ALA A 24 6.34 1.02 5.30
CA ALA A 24 6.10 0.53 6.66
C ALA A 24 5.03 1.35 7.39
N LEU A 25 4.83 2.62 7.02
CA LEU A 25 3.77 3.44 7.62
C LEU A 25 2.39 2.82 7.44
N VAL A 26 2.19 2.08 6.35
CA VAL A 26 0.95 1.35 6.10
C VAL A 26 1.08 -0.11 6.49
N TYR A 27 2.12 -0.79 5.97
CA TYR A 27 2.26 -2.24 6.15
C TYR A 27 2.30 -2.66 7.62
N GLU A 28 2.95 -1.87 8.45
CA GLU A 28 3.10 -2.16 9.89
C GLU A 28 2.08 -1.44 10.76
N SER A 29 1.11 -0.74 10.15
CA SER A 29 0.07 -0.05 10.91
C SER A 29 -0.86 -1.06 11.58
N PRO A 30 -1.12 -0.93 12.88
CA PRO A 30 -2.10 -1.78 13.57
C PRO A 30 -3.55 -1.48 13.13
N GLU A 31 -3.76 -0.35 12.47
CA GLU A 31 -5.08 0.08 12.01
C GLU A 31 -5.36 -0.28 10.55
N LYS A 32 -4.44 -0.98 9.89
CA LYS A 32 -4.63 -1.29 8.46
C LYS A 32 -5.73 -2.30 8.23
N CYS A 33 -6.35 -2.19 7.06
CA CYS A 33 -7.25 -3.20 6.52
C CYS A 33 -6.61 -3.79 5.28
N THR A 34 -6.59 -5.11 5.18
CA THR A 34 -5.93 -5.82 4.09
C THR A 34 -6.95 -6.50 3.19
N TYR A 35 -6.79 -6.32 1.89
CA TYR A 35 -7.63 -6.89 0.86
C TYR A 35 -6.77 -7.70 -0.10
N HIS A 36 -7.32 -8.82 -0.58
CA HIS A 36 -6.60 -9.73 -1.44
C HIS A 36 -7.21 -9.76 -2.83
N SER A 37 -6.36 -9.81 -3.85
CA SER A 37 -6.78 -9.94 -5.24
C SER A 37 -5.90 -10.96 -5.95
N ASP A 38 -6.52 -11.96 -6.57
CA ASP A 38 -5.84 -13.00 -7.35
C ASP A 38 -5.82 -12.63 -8.84
N ARG A 39 -5.39 -11.44 -9.16
CA ARG A 39 -5.27 -11.04 -10.56
C ARG A 39 -4.03 -11.62 -11.20
N ALA A 40 -4.16 -12.10 -12.42
CA ALA A 40 -3.07 -12.64 -13.22
C ALA A 40 -2.41 -13.86 -12.56
N THR A 41 -1.10 -13.99 -12.71
CA THR A 41 -0.33 -15.12 -12.22
C THR A 41 0.19 -14.94 -10.81
N GLU A 42 -0.07 -13.80 -10.19
CA GLU A 42 0.51 -13.46 -8.89
C GLU A 42 -0.53 -12.81 -8.00
N SER A 43 -0.64 -13.32 -6.78
CA SER A 43 -1.54 -12.73 -5.78
C SER A 43 -1.04 -11.35 -5.37
N ARG A 44 -1.94 -10.41 -5.32
CA ARG A 44 -1.66 -9.05 -4.86
C ARG A 44 -2.46 -8.72 -3.63
N TRP A 45 -1.85 -7.94 -2.78
CA TRP A 45 -2.46 -7.46 -1.55
C TRP A 45 -2.58 -5.95 -1.61
N LEU A 46 -3.68 -5.44 -1.07
CA LEU A 46 -3.91 -4.02 -0.91
C LEU A 46 -4.10 -3.75 0.58
N ASP A 47 -3.22 -2.95 1.15
CA ASP A 47 -3.39 -2.47 2.52
C ASP A 47 -3.84 -1.02 2.48
N LEU A 48 -4.87 -0.71 3.24
CA LEU A 48 -5.35 0.65 3.45
C LEU A 48 -5.15 1.01 4.92
N ALA A 49 -4.60 2.18 5.19
CA ALA A 49 -4.44 2.66 6.55
C ALA A 49 -4.45 4.18 6.59
N LEU A 50 -5.09 4.73 7.62
CA LEU A 50 -4.98 6.15 7.92
C LEU A 50 -3.58 6.41 8.48
N VAL A 51 -2.82 7.22 7.78
CA VAL A 51 -1.46 7.60 8.21
C VAL A 51 -1.53 9.04 8.70
N ARG A 52 -1.44 9.21 10.02
CA ARG A 52 -1.71 10.48 10.67
C ARG A 52 -0.76 11.60 10.24
N VAL A 53 0.50 11.27 10.03
CA VAL A 53 1.50 12.25 9.58
C VAL A 53 1.16 12.81 8.19
N HIS A 54 0.42 12.06 7.38
CA HIS A 54 -0.08 12.52 6.09
C HIS A 54 -1.53 13.03 6.16
N GLY A 55 -2.25 12.70 7.23
CA GLY A 55 -3.65 13.08 7.39
C GLY A 55 -4.59 12.43 6.40
N ARG A 56 -4.18 11.30 5.79
CA ARG A 56 -4.93 10.63 4.72
C ARG A 56 -4.87 9.12 4.84
N VAL A 57 -5.86 8.47 4.25
CA VAL A 57 -5.80 7.01 4.05
C VAL A 57 -4.90 6.76 2.85
N LEU A 58 -3.85 5.97 3.06
CA LEU A 58 -2.91 5.59 2.02
C LEU A 58 -3.14 4.15 1.59
N ALA A 59 -2.86 3.88 0.32
CA ALA A 59 -3.04 2.57 -0.29
C ALA A 59 -1.68 2.01 -0.70
N LEU A 60 -1.35 0.84 -0.17
CA LEU A 60 -0.11 0.14 -0.49
C LEU A 60 -0.47 -1.17 -1.20
N VAL A 61 0.02 -1.32 -2.42
CA VAL A 61 -0.15 -2.56 -3.19
C VAL A 61 1.17 -3.30 -3.19
N TYR A 62 1.13 -4.58 -2.84
CA TYR A 62 2.35 -5.39 -2.75
C TYR A 62 2.03 -6.86 -3.05
N THR A 63 3.09 -7.62 -3.22
CA THR A 63 3.00 -9.07 -3.31
C THR A 63 4.02 -9.67 -2.33
N LEU A 64 3.75 -10.88 -1.89
CA LEU A 64 4.62 -11.58 -0.94
C LEU A 64 5.47 -12.61 -1.68
N ARG A 65 6.77 -12.59 -1.43
CA ARG A 65 7.73 -13.55 -2.00
C ARG A 65 8.58 -14.11 -0.88
N GLY A 66 8.16 -15.25 -0.34
CA GLY A 66 8.76 -15.80 0.86
C GLY A 66 8.59 -14.81 2.01
N GLU A 67 9.68 -14.39 2.63
CA GLU A 67 9.66 -13.43 3.73
C GLU A 67 9.77 -11.98 3.25
N LYS A 68 9.79 -11.76 1.91
CA LYS A 68 9.97 -10.43 1.35
C LYS A 68 8.62 -9.84 0.96
N VAL A 69 8.46 -8.55 1.25
CA VAL A 69 7.31 -7.75 0.83
C VAL A 69 7.75 -6.94 -0.38
N ARG A 70 7.27 -7.31 -1.56
CA ARG A 70 7.61 -6.59 -2.78
C ARG A 70 6.59 -5.50 -3.05
N ILE A 71 7.05 -4.25 -2.95
CA ILE A 71 6.19 -3.08 -3.14
C ILE A 71 5.92 -2.86 -4.62
N ILE A 72 4.65 -2.68 -4.98
CA ILE A 72 4.21 -2.46 -6.36
C ILE A 72 3.74 -1.03 -6.57
N SER A 73 2.96 -0.49 -5.62
CA SER A 73 2.42 0.86 -5.73
C SER A 73 2.16 1.42 -4.35
N PHE A 74 2.35 2.73 -4.20
CA PHE A 74 2.09 3.42 -2.93
C PHE A 74 1.49 4.79 -3.26
N ARG A 75 0.23 4.96 -2.92
CA ARG A 75 -0.54 6.15 -3.34
C ARG A 75 -1.59 6.53 -2.30
N VAL A 76 -2.20 7.69 -2.48
CA VAL A 76 -3.36 8.06 -1.67
C VAL A 76 -4.54 7.17 -2.10
N ALA A 77 -5.32 6.69 -1.15
CA ALA A 77 -6.49 5.86 -1.43
C ALA A 77 -7.50 6.63 -2.29
N SER A 78 -8.18 5.90 -3.17
CA SER A 78 -9.30 6.46 -3.92
C SER A 78 -10.48 6.72 -2.97
N LYS A 79 -11.48 7.45 -3.45
CA LYS A 79 -12.68 7.70 -2.68
C LYS A 79 -13.36 6.39 -2.26
N GLU A 80 -13.47 5.45 -3.19
CA GLU A 80 -14.08 4.14 -2.93
C GLU A 80 -13.30 3.34 -1.90
N GLU A 81 -11.97 3.34 -2.03
CA GLU A 81 -11.09 2.65 -1.08
C GLU A 81 -11.21 3.27 0.31
N ARG A 82 -11.24 4.59 0.39
CA ARG A 82 -11.38 5.29 1.66
C ARG A 82 -12.71 4.97 2.33
N GLU A 83 -13.81 4.95 1.57
CA GLU A 83 -15.12 4.59 2.09
C GLU A 83 -15.13 3.14 2.61
N GLN A 84 -14.53 2.22 1.87
CA GLN A 84 -14.41 0.83 2.28
C GLN A 84 -13.61 0.71 3.57
N TYR A 85 -12.50 1.42 3.64
CA TYR A 85 -11.67 1.45 4.85
C TYR A 85 -12.45 1.96 6.05
N GLU A 86 -13.20 3.04 5.89
CA GLU A 86 -14.00 3.62 6.98
C GLU A 86 -15.05 2.64 7.51
N GLN A 87 -15.61 1.81 6.65
CA GLN A 87 -16.56 0.78 7.05
C GLN A 87 -15.87 -0.36 7.79
N ASP A 88 -14.74 -0.82 7.28
CA ASP A 88 -14.06 -2.02 7.78
C ASP A 88 -13.21 -1.75 9.02
N ALA A 89 -12.78 -0.52 9.23
CA ALA A 89 -11.93 -0.13 10.36
C ALA A 89 -12.69 0.16 11.65
N LYS A 90 -13.99 0.01 11.64
CA LYS A 90 -14.83 0.25 12.83
C LYS A 90 -14.72 -0.89 13.84
#